data_9b394cf6c0824adce2fb21f46e3e0958
#
_entry.id   9b394cf6c0824adce2fb21f46e3e0958
#
_cell.length_a   1.000
_cell.length_b   1.000
_cell.length_c   1.000
_cell.angle_alpha   90.00
_cell.angle_beta   90.00
_cell.angle_gamma   90.00
#
_symmetry.space_group_name_H-M   'P 1'
#
loop_
_entity.id
_entity.type
_entity.pdbx_description
1 polymer ?
#
loop_
_entity_poly.entity_id
_entity_poly.type
_entity_poly.pdbx_seq_one_letter_code
_entity_poly.pdbx_strand_id
1 'polypeptide(L)'
;MESVYLLETDDDFVRQESLNRFLSSLSQYEIVKYNGEDTSWQRVLEDLNTYNFLVEHKCIVFENAPVNTISDADWKSLEQYLNHPSTDNILVLVVTKLDKRKKSNDVLVKLTKTLATKIDIKELVRKSCEGYQITPRTISYLIDYCLGDNEKIMTELEKLKLYCYDSKEITTNDIDEIVTKSLDDDIFTLVDAIMTNKKAKAIELYQDMLLHGGDAKQILSLVANQFTLYYQTRVLRQDGYSSPDIAKELGIHPYRVQLALEKTYRYTDSELLKKISKLAELDYESKIGKQNVEDGFLLFFLAL
;
A
#
# COMPACT_ATOMS: atom_id res chain seq x y z
N MET A 1 -21.20 -13.67 -18.16
CA MET A 1 -20.19 -13.51 -17.10
C MET A 1 -19.19 -14.63 -17.33
N GLU A 2 -17.90 -14.40 -17.12
CA GLU A 2 -16.94 -15.49 -17.23
C GLU A 2 -17.08 -16.40 -15.99
N SER A 3 -16.70 -17.67 -16.11
CA SER A 3 -16.82 -18.63 -15.00
C SER A 3 -15.56 -18.70 -14.12
N VAL A 4 -14.40 -18.24 -14.63
CA VAL A 4 -13.14 -18.28 -13.85
C VAL A 4 -12.43 -16.94 -13.88
N TYR A 5 -12.09 -16.47 -12.68
CA TYR A 5 -11.38 -15.22 -12.47
C TYR A 5 -10.05 -15.43 -11.75
N LEU A 6 -9.09 -14.57 -12.04
CA LEU A 6 -7.78 -14.52 -11.40
C LEU A 6 -7.56 -13.16 -10.77
N LEU A 7 -7.21 -13.15 -9.48
CA LEU A 7 -6.77 -11.97 -8.75
C LEU A 7 -5.32 -12.18 -8.34
N GLU A 8 -4.41 -11.43 -8.94
CA GLU A 8 -2.98 -11.46 -8.61
C GLU A 8 -2.60 -10.13 -7.95
N THR A 9 -2.23 -10.17 -6.67
CA THR A 9 -1.73 -9.00 -5.92
C THR A 9 -1.04 -9.46 -4.64
N ASP A 10 0.03 -8.76 -4.27
CA ASP A 10 0.76 -8.90 -3.00
C ASP A 10 0.30 -7.87 -1.93
N ASP A 11 -0.59 -6.96 -2.29
CA ASP A 11 -1.18 -5.96 -1.40
C ASP A 11 -2.50 -6.48 -0.82
N ASP A 12 -2.55 -6.66 0.50
CA ASP A 12 -3.71 -7.22 1.21
C ASP A 12 -4.94 -6.32 1.13
N PHE A 13 -4.75 -5.00 1.20
CA PHE A 13 -5.85 -4.04 1.06
C PHE A 13 -6.45 -4.10 -0.35
N VAL A 14 -5.59 -4.09 -1.38
CA VAL A 14 -6.01 -4.21 -2.77
C VAL A 14 -6.74 -5.53 -3.01
N ARG A 15 -6.24 -6.62 -2.42
CA ARG A 15 -6.87 -7.94 -2.50
C ARG A 15 -8.29 -7.92 -1.95
N GLN A 16 -8.44 -7.45 -0.71
CA GLN A 16 -9.73 -7.42 -0.03
C GLN A 16 -10.73 -6.52 -0.75
N GLU A 17 -10.32 -5.31 -1.13
CA GLU A 17 -11.18 -4.36 -1.80
C GLU A 17 -11.61 -4.85 -3.19
N SER A 18 -10.68 -5.45 -3.95
CA SER A 18 -10.99 -6.02 -5.27
C SER A 18 -11.95 -7.20 -5.17
N LEU A 19 -11.78 -8.07 -4.18
CA LEU A 19 -12.70 -9.16 -3.89
C LEU A 19 -14.07 -8.64 -3.46
N ASN A 20 -14.12 -7.71 -2.50
CA ASN A 20 -15.39 -7.16 -2.00
C ASN A 20 -16.17 -6.50 -3.13
N ARG A 21 -15.51 -5.73 -3.98
CA ARG A 21 -16.14 -5.10 -5.16
C ARG A 21 -16.68 -6.12 -6.14
N PHE A 22 -15.95 -7.21 -6.38
CA PHE A 22 -16.40 -8.29 -7.25
C PHE A 22 -17.57 -9.05 -6.63
N LEU A 23 -17.43 -9.49 -5.38
CA LEU A 23 -18.43 -10.30 -4.69
C LEU A 23 -19.74 -9.54 -4.46
N SER A 24 -19.70 -8.22 -4.21
CA SER A 24 -20.89 -7.39 -4.08
C SER A 24 -21.74 -7.36 -5.34
N SER A 25 -21.17 -7.66 -6.51
CA SER A 25 -21.91 -7.81 -7.77
C SER A 25 -22.61 -9.17 -7.94
N LEU A 26 -22.35 -10.12 -7.02
CA LEU A 26 -22.80 -11.51 -7.08
C LEU A 26 -23.89 -11.83 -6.04
N SER A 27 -24.89 -10.96 -5.91
CA SER A 27 -25.95 -11.09 -4.88
C SER A 27 -26.77 -12.39 -4.97
N GLN A 28 -26.74 -13.09 -6.11
CA GLN A 28 -27.47 -14.34 -6.35
C GLN A 28 -26.60 -15.60 -6.10
N TYR A 29 -25.32 -15.42 -5.76
CA TYR A 29 -24.38 -16.51 -5.58
C TYR A 29 -24.13 -16.79 -4.10
N GLU A 30 -24.09 -18.09 -3.74
CA GLU A 30 -23.50 -18.50 -2.45
C GLU A 30 -21.99 -18.35 -2.52
N ILE A 31 -21.41 -17.59 -1.59
CA ILE A 31 -19.97 -17.38 -1.53
C ILE A 31 -19.34 -18.43 -0.62
N VAL A 32 -18.48 -19.27 -1.18
CA VAL A 32 -17.70 -20.27 -0.45
C VAL A 32 -16.23 -19.89 -0.53
N LYS A 33 -15.56 -19.82 0.61
CA LYS A 33 -14.12 -19.48 0.69
C LYS A 33 -13.29 -20.69 1.10
N TYR A 34 -12.23 -20.94 0.35
CA TYR A 34 -11.20 -21.92 0.64
C TYR A 34 -9.84 -21.24 0.75
N ASN A 35 -8.95 -21.78 1.60
CA ASN A 35 -7.56 -21.31 1.70
C ASN A 35 -6.62 -22.42 1.21
N GLY A 36 -5.69 -22.07 0.32
CA GLY A 36 -4.71 -23.01 -0.25
C GLY A 36 -3.68 -23.55 0.75
N GLU A 37 -3.64 -23.00 1.98
CA GLU A 37 -2.80 -23.52 3.04
C GLU A 37 -3.35 -24.80 3.69
N ASP A 38 -4.68 -24.96 3.66
CA ASP A 38 -5.38 -26.08 4.33
C ASP A 38 -6.30 -26.89 3.40
N THR A 39 -6.51 -26.41 2.17
CA THR A 39 -7.47 -27.02 1.23
C THR A 39 -6.77 -27.46 -0.06
N SER A 40 -7.02 -28.72 -0.47
CA SER A 40 -6.47 -29.29 -1.70
C SER A 40 -7.24 -28.83 -2.95
N TRP A 41 -6.56 -28.85 -4.11
CA TRP A 41 -7.18 -28.61 -5.42
C TRP A 41 -8.35 -29.54 -5.71
N GLN A 42 -8.20 -30.84 -5.34
CA GLN A 42 -9.23 -31.83 -5.54
C GLN A 42 -10.55 -31.42 -4.85
N ARG A 43 -10.47 -30.97 -3.59
CA ARG A 43 -11.64 -30.52 -2.82
C ARG A 43 -12.36 -29.35 -3.48
N VAL A 44 -11.60 -28.36 -3.95
CA VAL A 44 -12.15 -27.18 -4.62
C VAL A 44 -12.83 -27.56 -5.94
N LEU A 45 -12.19 -28.42 -6.76
CA LEU A 45 -12.73 -28.88 -8.03
C LEU A 45 -13.95 -29.79 -7.86
N GLU A 46 -13.98 -30.64 -6.82
CA GLU A 46 -15.15 -31.45 -6.47
C GLU A 46 -16.34 -30.56 -6.12
N ASP A 47 -16.14 -29.52 -5.31
CA ASP A 47 -17.22 -28.62 -4.93
C ASP A 47 -17.72 -27.79 -6.12
N LEU A 48 -16.84 -27.37 -7.02
CA LEU A 48 -17.23 -26.68 -8.27
C LEU A 48 -18.10 -27.51 -9.19
N ASN A 49 -17.89 -28.85 -9.19
CA ASN A 49 -18.62 -29.78 -10.03
C ASN A 49 -19.85 -30.41 -9.33
N THR A 50 -20.02 -30.13 -8.03
CA THR A 50 -21.14 -30.69 -7.26
C THR A 50 -22.40 -29.82 -7.43
N TYR A 51 -23.47 -30.45 -7.85
CA TYR A 51 -24.79 -29.81 -7.89
C TYR A 51 -25.29 -29.54 -6.46
N ASN A 52 -25.66 -28.29 -6.20
CA ASN A 52 -26.26 -27.94 -4.92
C ASN A 52 -27.78 -27.82 -5.10
N PHE A 53 -28.54 -28.66 -4.39
CA PHE A 53 -30.02 -28.63 -4.45
C PHE A 53 -30.63 -27.40 -3.76
N LEU A 54 -29.88 -26.67 -2.96
CA LEU A 54 -30.37 -25.57 -2.15
C LEU A 54 -30.07 -24.19 -2.76
N VAL A 55 -29.03 -24.10 -3.61
CA VAL A 55 -28.61 -22.85 -4.23
C VAL A 55 -28.27 -23.08 -5.69
N GLU A 56 -28.81 -22.24 -6.57
CA GLU A 56 -28.64 -22.40 -8.02
C GLU A 56 -27.20 -22.05 -8.48
N HIS A 57 -26.52 -21.12 -7.77
CA HIS A 57 -25.21 -20.60 -8.18
C HIS A 57 -24.26 -20.50 -7.01
N LYS A 58 -23.01 -20.90 -7.22
CA LYS A 58 -21.91 -20.73 -6.25
C LYS A 58 -20.80 -19.85 -6.81
N CYS A 59 -20.17 -19.07 -5.94
CA CYS A 59 -18.88 -18.44 -6.20
C CYS A 59 -17.86 -18.98 -5.20
N ILE A 60 -16.91 -19.76 -5.67
CA ILE A 60 -15.81 -20.28 -4.86
C ILE A 60 -14.63 -19.34 -4.97
N VAL A 61 -14.20 -18.78 -3.85
CA VAL A 61 -13.00 -17.97 -3.72
C VAL A 61 -11.91 -18.85 -3.13
N PHE A 62 -10.87 -19.14 -3.91
CA PHE A 62 -9.72 -19.91 -3.47
C PHE A 62 -8.56 -18.98 -3.18
N GLU A 63 -8.45 -18.55 -1.91
CA GLU A 63 -7.42 -17.65 -1.41
C GLU A 63 -6.10 -18.42 -1.25
N ASN A 64 -4.97 -17.75 -1.47
CA ASN A 64 -3.63 -18.35 -1.44
C ASN A 64 -3.52 -19.60 -2.32
N ALA A 65 -4.22 -19.61 -3.46
CA ALA A 65 -4.25 -20.76 -4.35
C ALA A 65 -2.83 -21.19 -4.74
N PRO A 66 -2.42 -22.46 -4.45
CA PRO A 66 -1.04 -22.90 -4.63
C PRO A 66 -0.69 -23.25 -6.08
N VAL A 67 -0.95 -22.29 -7.00
CA VAL A 67 -0.73 -22.44 -8.45
C VAL A 67 0.75 -22.64 -8.80
N ASN A 68 1.64 -22.01 -8.02
CA ASN A 68 3.08 -22.13 -8.26
C ASN A 68 3.66 -23.50 -7.83
N THR A 69 2.97 -24.24 -6.99
CA THR A 69 3.40 -25.52 -6.43
C THR A 69 2.44 -26.66 -6.79
N ILE A 70 1.50 -26.40 -7.71
CA ILE A 70 0.50 -27.37 -8.14
C ILE A 70 1.16 -28.63 -8.73
N SER A 71 0.68 -29.83 -8.36
CA SER A 71 1.14 -31.07 -8.92
C SER A 71 0.67 -31.26 -10.38
N ASP A 72 1.37 -32.08 -11.17
CA ASP A 72 0.97 -32.36 -12.55
C ASP A 72 -0.43 -32.97 -12.65
N ALA A 73 -0.82 -33.78 -11.65
CA ALA A 73 -2.14 -34.39 -11.59
C ALA A 73 -3.24 -33.33 -11.33
N ASP A 74 -3.02 -32.47 -10.33
CA ASP A 74 -3.94 -31.39 -10.00
C ASP A 74 -4.02 -30.37 -11.13
N TRP A 75 -2.88 -30.05 -11.76
CA TRP A 75 -2.86 -29.15 -12.92
C TRP A 75 -3.72 -29.70 -14.05
N LYS A 76 -3.59 -30.96 -14.38
CA LYS A 76 -4.39 -31.59 -15.44
C LYS A 76 -5.89 -31.51 -15.15
N SER A 77 -6.29 -31.72 -13.89
CA SER A 77 -7.69 -31.60 -13.46
C SER A 77 -8.18 -30.14 -13.53
N LEU A 78 -7.35 -29.19 -13.10
CA LEU A 78 -7.64 -27.76 -13.19
C LEU A 78 -7.74 -27.32 -14.65
N GLU A 79 -6.78 -27.70 -15.50
CA GLU A 79 -6.78 -27.34 -16.93
C GLU A 79 -8.01 -27.90 -17.66
N GLN A 80 -8.45 -29.12 -17.31
CA GLN A 80 -9.68 -29.69 -17.83
C GLN A 80 -10.88 -28.84 -17.42
N TYR A 81 -10.97 -28.42 -16.17
CA TYR A 81 -12.02 -27.52 -15.69
C TYR A 81 -11.98 -26.14 -16.38
N LEU A 82 -10.78 -25.55 -16.52
CA LEU A 82 -10.61 -24.25 -17.18
C LEU A 82 -11.07 -24.26 -18.65
N ASN A 83 -10.91 -25.37 -19.35
CA ASN A 83 -11.37 -25.52 -20.73
C ASN A 83 -12.87 -25.74 -20.85
N HIS A 84 -13.51 -26.31 -19.83
CA HIS A 84 -14.94 -26.60 -19.78
C HIS A 84 -15.53 -26.21 -18.42
N PRO A 85 -15.49 -24.92 -18.05
CA PRO A 85 -15.95 -24.49 -16.75
C PRO A 85 -17.48 -24.61 -16.62
N SER A 86 -17.96 -24.81 -15.40
CA SER A 86 -19.38 -24.74 -15.09
C SER A 86 -19.95 -23.37 -15.51
N THR A 87 -21.14 -23.36 -16.07
CA THR A 87 -21.88 -22.12 -16.40
C THR A 87 -22.56 -21.52 -15.18
N ASP A 88 -22.81 -22.33 -14.17
CA ASP A 88 -23.61 -21.97 -12.99
C ASP A 88 -22.72 -21.53 -11.80
N ASN A 89 -21.44 -21.93 -11.81
CA ASN A 89 -20.49 -21.65 -10.74
C ASN A 89 -19.37 -20.72 -11.20
N ILE A 90 -18.88 -19.91 -10.27
CA ILE A 90 -17.73 -19.02 -10.48
C ILE A 90 -16.58 -19.52 -9.62
N LEU A 91 -15.36 -19.58 -10.18
CA LEU A 91 -14.13 -19.77 -9.47
C LEU A 91 -13.32 -18.47 -9.48
N VAL A 92 -12.90 -18.00 -8.32
CA VAL A 92 -11.97 -16.88 -8.16
C VAL A 92 -10.68 -17.42 -7.55
N LEU A 93 -9.62 -17.44 -8.33
CA LEU A 93 -8.29 -17.80 -7.87
C LEU A 93 -7.59 -16.55 -7.37
N VAL A 94 -7.17 -16.55 -6.11
CA VAL A 94 -6.46 -15.44 -5.48
C VAL A 94 -5.03 -15.87 -5.21
N VAL A 95 -4.08 -15.15 -5.79
CA VAL A 95 -2.64 -15.45 -5.72
C VAL A 95 -1.84 -14.19 -5.41
N THR A 96 -0.77 -14.34 -4.66
CA THR A 96 0.13 -13.22 -4.38
C THR A 96 0.94 -12.85 -5.61
N LYS A 97 1.53 -13.87 -6.29
CA LYS A 97 2.37 -13.66 -7.47
C LYS A 97 2.47 -14.94 -8.28
N LEU A 98 2.34 -14.83 -9.60
CA LEU A 98 2.56 -15.94 -10.52
C LEU A 98 4.04 -16.07 -10.91
N ASP A 99 4.56 -17.31 -10.90
CA ASP A 99 5.88 -17.59 -11.49
C ASP A 99 5.76 -17.64 -13.01
N LYS A 100 6.18 -16.57 -13.67
CA LYS A 100 6.10 -16.40 -15.14
C LYS A 100 6.98 -17.39 -15.92
N ARG A 101 7.84 -18.17 -15.25
CA ARG A 101 8.66 -19.20 -15.91
C ARG A 101 7.88 -20.49 -16.13
N LYS A 102 6.75 -20.67 -15.46
CA LYS A 102 5.89 -21.86 -15.57
C LYS A 102 4.90 -21.72 -16.68
N LYS A 103 4.94 -22.64 -17.66
CA LYS A 103 3.99 -22.70 -18.77
C LYS A 103 2.54 -22.84 -18.29
N SER A 104 2.30 -23.56 -17.19
CA SER A 104 0.99 -23.69 -16.58
C SER A 104 0.38 -22.33 -16.19
N ASN A 105 1.20 -21.41 -15.66
CA ASN A 105 0.73 -20.09 -15.29
C ASN A 105 0.39 -19.22 -16.52
N ASP A 106 1.10 -19.38 -17.63
CA ASP A 106 0.75 -18.71 -18.89
C ASP A 106 -0.58 -19.19 -19.44
N VAL A 107 -0.87 -20.50 -19.31
CA VAL A 107 -2.15 -21.09 -19.70
C VAL A 107 -3.26 -20.61 -18.76
N LEU A 108 -3.00 -20.58 -17.45
CA LEU A 108 -3.92 -20.06 -16.44
C LEU A 108 -4.36 -18.64 -16.77
N VAL A 109 -3.42 -17.73 -17.01
CA VAL A 109 -3.71 -16.33 -17.35
C VAL A 109 -4.55 -16.21 -18.65
N LYS A 110 -4.32 -17.08 -19.63
CA LYS A 110 -5.08 -17.08 -20.90
C LYS A 110 -6.51 -17.58 -20.76
N LEU A 111 -6.74 -18.54 -19.85
CA LEU A 111 -8.05 -19.19 -19.66
C LEU A 111 -8.87 -18.54 -18.53
N THR A 112 -8.34 -17.54 -17.86
CA THR A 112 -9.02 -16.82 -16.77
C THR A 112 -9.19 -15.35 -17.09
N LYS A 113 -10.20 -14.72 -16.50
CA LYS A 113 -10.37 -13.26 -16.57
C LYS A 113 -9.72 -12.61 -15.35
N THR A 114 -8.74 -11.76 -15.59
CA THR A 114 -8.08 -11.03 -14.51
C THR A 114 -9.02 -10.00 -13.87
N LEU A 115 -9.16 -10.04 -12.55
CA LEU A 115 -9.86 -9.00 -11.81
C LEU A 115 -9.02 -7.74 -11.73
N ALA A 116 -9.70 -6.59 -11.82
CA ALA A 116 -9.02 -5.30 -11.74
C ALA A 116 -8.55 -5.03 -10.30
N THR A 117 -7.26 -4.81 -10.16
CA THR A 117 -6.58 -4.48 -8.88
C THR A 117 -6.38 -2.97 -8.70
N LYS A 118 -6.74 -2.16 -9.70
CA LYS A 118 -6.63 -0.70 -9.61
C LYS A 118 -7.72 -0.15 -8.69
N ILE A 119 -7.30 0.48 -7.59
CA ILE A 119 -8.17 1.18 -6.66
C ILE A 119 -8.02 2.69 -6.89
N ASP A 120 -9.15 3.36 -7.06
CA ASP A 120 -9.21 4.82 -6.94
C ASP A 120 -9.56 5.15 -5.49
N ILE A 121 -8.54 5.46 -4.69
CA ILE A 121 -8.71 5.74 -3.27
C ILE A 121 -9.61 6.96 -3.02
N LYS A 122 -9.58 7.97 -3.90
CA LYS A 122 -10.44 9.16 -3.76
C LYS A 122 -11.90 8.79 -3.91
N GLU A 123 -12.19 7.96 -4.89
CA GLU A 123 -13.55 7.47 -5.12
C GLU A 123 -14.01 6.52 -4.00
N LEU A 124 -13.10 5.69 -3.49
CA LEU A 124 -13.39 4.79 -2.38
C LEU A 124 -13.71 5.58 -1.11
N VAL A 125 -12.89 6.57 -0.74
CA VAL A 125 -13.16 7.47 0.41
C VAL A 125 -14.50 8.18 0.22
N ARG A 126 -14.78 8.70 -0.97
CA ARG A 126 -16.05 9.39 -1.26
C ARG A 126 -17.26 8.49 -1.04
N LYS A 127 -17.21 7.24 -1.52
CA LYS A 127 -18.29 6.25 -1.33
C LYS A 127 -18.43 5.86 0.13
N SER A 128 -17.33 5.66 0.84
CA SER A 128 -17.36 5.28 2.26
C SER A 128 -17.86 6.40 3.17
N CYS A 129 -17.89 7.65 2.67
CA CYS A 129 -18.48 8.82 3.33
C CYS A 129 -19.97 9.02 3.00
N GLU A 130 -20.68 8.00 2.50
CA GLU A 130 -22.12 8.12 2.27
C GLU A 130 -22.83 8.52 3.58
N GLY A 131 -23.66 9.57 3.52
CA GLY A 131 -24.28 10.18 4.70
C GLY A 131 -23.43 11.22 5.45
N TYR A 132 -22.23 11.52 4.96
CA TYR A 132 -21.35 12.59 5.46
C TYR A 132 -21.02 13.58 4.36
N GLN A 133 -20.80 14.84 4.74
CA GLN A 133 -20.27 15.87 3.83
C GLN A 133 -18.74 15.88 3.93
N ILE A 134 -18.06 15.70 2.81
CA ILE A 134 -16.60 15.79 2.71
C ILE A 134 -16.23 16.42 1.37
N THR A 135 -15.34 17.42 1.38
CA THR A 135 -14.93 18.07 0.14
C THR A 135 -13.82 17.31 -0.58
N PRO A 136 -13.69 17.43 -1.92
CA PRO A 136 -12.55 16.85 -2.65
C PRO A 136 -11.19 17.30 -2.11
N ARG A 137 -11.12 18.53 -1.57
CA ARG A 137 -9.91 19.07 -0.92
C ARG A 137 -9.61 18.32 0.39
N THR A 138 -10.63 18.08 1.20
CA THR A 138 -10.50 17.33 2.46
C THR A 138 -10.08 15.89 2.20
N ILE A 139 -10.64 15.24 1.16
CA ILE A 139 -10.21 13.89 0.73
C ILE A 139 -8.73 13.89 0.35
N SER A 140 -8.31 14.85 -0.48
CA SER A 140 -6.89 14.94 -0.86
C SER A 140 -6.00 15.19 0.35
N TYR A 141 -6.43 16.02 1.28
CA TYR A 141 -5.71 16.30 2.52
C TYR A 141 -5.55 15.05 3.40
N LEU A 142 -6.59 14.23 3.55
CA LEU A 142 -6.52 12.96 4.28
C LEU A 142 -5.53 11.99 3.62
N ILE A 143 -5.55 11.89 2.29
CA ILE A 143 -4.62 11.04 1.54
C ILE A 143 -3.17 11.50 1.74
N ASP A 144 -2.91 12.80 1.65
CA ASP A 144 -1.59 13.39 1.88
C ASP A 144 -1.14 13.15 3.33
N TYR A 145 -2.04 13.32 4.28
CA TYR A 145 -1.78 13.13 5.71
C TYR A 145 -1.40 11.69 6.06
N CYS A 146 -1.99 10.71 5.38
CA CYS A 146 -1.69 9.29 5.52
C CYS A 146 -0.59 8.79 4.56
N LEU A 147 0.14 9.67 3.87
CA LEU A 147 1.18 9.35 2.89
C LEU A 147 0.75 8.35 1.81
N GLY A 148 -0.56 8.36 1.47
CA GLY A 148 -1.14 7.48 0.46
C GLY A 148 -1.32 6.03 0.88
N ASP A 149 -1.11 5.69 2.15
CA ASP A 149 -1.38 4.36 2.70
C ASP A 149 -2.89 4.11 2.72
N ASN A 150 -3.36 3.25 1.83
CA ASN A 150 -4.78 3.00 1.63
C ASN A 150 -5.46 2.40 2.87
N GLU A 151 -4.79 1.47 3.55
CA GLU A 151 -5.33 0.83 4.76
C GLU A 151 -5.45 1.86 5.90
N LYS A 152 -4.41 2.66 6.10
CA LYS A 152 -4.42 3.75 7.08
C LYS A 152 -5.50 4.77 6.76
N ILE A 153 -5.64 5.20 5.49
CA ILE A 153 -6.67 6.14 5.05
C ILE A 153 -8.07 5.65 5.45
N MET A 154 -8.37 4.39 5.16
CA MET A 154 -9.70 3.84 5.47
C MET A 154 -9.93 3.66 6.98
N THR A 155 -8.91 3.25 7.71
CA THR A 155 -8.98 3.12 9.18
C THR A 155 -9.20 4.49 9.84
N GLU A 156 -8.46 5.51 9.42
CA GLU A 156 -8.61 6.87 9.94
C GLU A 156 -9.96 7.48 9.53
N LEU A 157 -10.45 7.18 8.32
CA LEU A 157 -11.77 7.61 7.88
C LEU A 157 -12.90 7.10 8.77
N GLU A 158 -12.84 5.84 9.21
CA GLU A 158 -13.84 5.31 10.14
C GLU A 158 -13.80 6.03 11.50
N LYS A 159 -12.62 6.37 12.02
CA LYS A 159 -12.50 7.19 13.24
C LYS A 159 -13.07 8.59 13.05
N LEU A 160 -12.79 9.23 11.92
CA LEU A 160 -13.35 10.54 11.58
C LEU A 160 -14.88 10.51 11.48
N LYS A 161 -15.46 9.47 10.88
CA LYS A 161 -16.93 9.29 10.83
C LYS A 161 -17.54 9.16 12.21
N LEU A 162 -16.89 8.44 13.12
CA LEU A 162 -17.35 8.33 14.51
C LEU A 162 -17.26 9.66 15.25
N TYR A 163 -16.16 10.38 15.09
CA TYR A 163 -15.96 11.70 15.70
C TYR A 163 -16.97 12.73 15.20
N CYS A 164 -17.18 12.76 13.89
CA CYS A 164 -18.13 13.66 13.24
C CYS A 164 -19.57 13.12 13.19
N TYR A 165 -19.92 12.16 14.05
CA TYR A 165 -21.23 11.49 13.98
C TYR A 165 -22.42 12.47 14.07
N ASP A 166 -22.33 13.49 14.92
CA ASP A 166 -23.40 14.47 15.11
C ASP A 166 -23.42 15.55 14.01
N SER A 167 -22.25 16.05 13.62
CA SER A 167 -22.13 17.11 12.60
C SER A 167 -22.38 16.62 11.20
N LYS A 168 -22.07 15.34 10.92
CA LYS A 168 -22.07 14.73 9.57
C LYS A 168 -21.21 15.48 8.56
N GLU A 169 -20.26 16.29 9.01
CA GLU A 169 -19.32 17.04 8.18
C GLU A 169 -17.89 16.72 8.62
N ILE A 170 -17.03 16.32 7.67
CA ILE A 170 -15.61 16.02 7.90
C ILE A 170 -14.78 17.13 7.27
N THR A 171 -14.02 17.85 8.09
CA THR A 171 -13.17 18.97 7.70
C THR A 171 -11.68 18.62 7.82
N THR A 172 -10.82 19.52 7.32
CA THR A 172 -9.35 19.38 7.52
C THR A 172 -8.95 19.53 8.99
N ASN A 173 -9.70 20.32 9.78
CA ASN A 173 -9.43 20.48 11.21
C ASN A 173 -9.69 19.19 11.98
N ASP A 174 -10.74 18.44 11.62
CA ASP A 174 -11.04 17.15 12.23
C ASP A 174 -9.93 16.13 11.92
N ILE A 175 -9.36 16.19 10.70
CA ILE A 175 -8.21 15.37 10.34
C ILE A 175 -6.99 15.71 11.21
N ASP A 176 -6.68 16.99 11.39
CA ASP A 176 -5.56 17.44 12.22
C ASP A 176 -5.72 17.02 13.69
N GLU A 177 -6.96 16.94 14.19
CA GLU A 177 -7.28 16.61 15.59
C GLU A 177 -7.31 15.09 15.83
N ILE A 178 -7.87 14.30 14.91
CA ILE A 178 -8.20 12.90 15.14
C ILE A 178 -7.21 11.94 14.51
N VAL A 179 -6.65 12.27 13.34
CA VAL A 179 -5.76 11.36 12.65
C VAL A 179 -4.41 11.30 13.35
N THR A 180 -4.07 10.12 13.85
CA THR A 180 -2.81 9.91 14.54
C THR A 180 -1.64 9.93 13.56
N LYS A 181 -0.70 10.86 13.78
CA LYS A 181 0.59 10.86 13.07
C LYS A 181 1.43 9.68 13.52
N SER A 182 1.99 8.97 12.58
CA SER A 182 3.06 8.02 12.85
C SER A 182 4.40 8.75 12.92
N LEU A 183 5.40 8.11 13.51
CA LEU A 183 6.76 8.66 13.51
C LEU A 183 7.26 8.93 12.06
N ASP A 184 6.86 8.10 11.10
CA ASP A 184 7.19 8.29 9.68
C ASP A 184 6.56 9.56 9.09
N ASP A 185 5.32 9.92 9.51
CA ASP A 185 4.65 11.15 9.07
C ASP A 185 5.36 12.39 9.63
N ASP A 186 5.80 12.31 10.90
CA ASP A 186 6.56 13.38 11.54
C ASP A 186 7.94 13.54 10.90
N ILE A 187 8.63 12.44 10.58
CA ILE A 187 9.90 12.45 9.83
C ILE A 187 9.70 13.08 8.46
N PHE A 188 8.63 12.74 7.74
CA PHE A 188 8.34 13.36 6.45
C PHE A 188 8.19 14.88 6.57
N THR A 189 7.45 15.32 7.60
CA THR A 189 7.24 16.75 7.89
C THR A 189 8.55 17.46 8.28
N LEU A 190 9.39 16.81 9.09
CA LEU A 190 10.70 17.30 9.47
C LEU A 190 11.62 17.45 8.26
N VAL A 191 11.69 16.43 7.40
CA VAL A 191 12.50 16.47 6.17
C VAL A 191 12.00 17.57 5.21
N ASP A 192 10.70 17.80 5.11
CA ASP A 192 10.14 18.91 4.32
C ASP A 192 10.60 20.28 4.87
N ALA A 193 10.60 20.46 6.19
CA ALA A 193 11.11 21.68 6.82
C ALA A 193 12.62 21.87 6.54
N ILE A 194 13.42 20.80 6.59
CA ILE A 194 14.84 20.81 6.23
C ILE A 194 15.03 21.18 4.76
N MET A 195 14.27 20.56 3.87
CA MET A 195 14.32 20.82 2.42
C MET A 195 13.95 22.27 2.09
N THR A 196 12.99 22.84 2.77
CA THR A 196 12.54 24.23 2.56
C THR A 196 13.31 25.26 3.39
N ASN A 197 14.42 24.88 4.04
CA ASN A 197 15.26 25.74 4.90
C ASN A 197 14.48 26.44 6.02
N LYS A 198 13.42 25.85 6.52
CA LYS A 198 12.61 26.36 7.64
C LYS A 198 13.22 25.90 8.97
N LYS A 199 14.39 26.47 9.31
CA LYS A 199 15.20 26.09 10.49
C LYS A 199 14.41 26.03 11.78
N ALA A 200 13.67 27.09 12.11
CA ALA A 200 12.87 27.16 13.34
C ALA A 200 11.84 26.03 13.41
N LYS A 201 11.15 25.74 12.29
CA LYS A 201 10.17 24.67 12.22
C LYS A 201 10.82 23.28 12.31
N ALA A 202 11.99 23.09 11.71
CA ALA A 202 12.73 21.83 11.83
C ALA A 202 13.15 21.56 13.28
N ILE A 203 13.62 22.59 14.01
CA ILE A 203 13.98 22.47 15.43
C ILE A 203 12.74 22.16 16.27
N GLU A 204 11.64 22.90 16.09
CA GLU A 204 10.36 22.67 16.78
C GLU A 204 9.88 21.22 16.59
N LEU A 205 9.78 20.74 15.35
CA LEU A 205 9.34 19.38 15.04
C LEU A 205 10.25 18.33 15.68
N TYR A 206 11.55 18.51 15.61
CA TYR A 206 12.50 17.60 16.23
C TYR A 206 12.35 17.53 17.75
N GLN A 207 12.20 18.70 18.40
CA GLN A 207 11.98 18.78 19.84
C GLN A 207 10.65 18.11 20.26
N ASP A 208 9.58 18.34 19.50
CA ASP A 208 8.29 17.71 19.73
C ASP A 208 8.38 16.17 19.62
N MET A 209 9.12 15.65 18.64
CA MET A 209 9.36 14.22 18.52
C MET A 209 10.10 13.64 19.75
N LEU A 210 11.10 14.33 20.26
CA LEU A 210 11.81 13.91 21.47
C LEU A 210 10.91 13.97 22.72
N LEU A 211 10.09 15.01 22.87
CA LEU A 211 9.14 15.17 23.99
C LEU A 211 8.08 14.05 24.01
N HIS A 212 7.69 13.54 22.83
CA HIS A 212 6.77 12.40 22.71
C HIS A 212 7.45 11.03 22.79
N GLY A 213 8.70 10.99 23.26
CA GLY A 213 9.43 9.74 23.55
C GLY A 213 10.21 9.19 22.35
N GLY A 214 10.41 9.97 21.30
CA GLY A 214 11.27 9.59 20.17
C GLY A 214 12.74 9.50 20.59
N ASP A 215 13.46 8.50 20.04
CA ASP A 215 14.91 8.36 20.23
C ASP A 215 15.67 9.13 19.14
N ALA A 216 16.62 9.98 19.53
CA ALA A 216 17.39 10.83 18.63
C ALA A 216 18.15 10.03 17.55
N LYS A 217 18.67 8.83 17.87
CA LYS A 217 19.36 7.96 16.90
C LYS A 217 18.38 7.35 15.91
N GLN A 218 17.21 6.97 16.39
CA GLN A 218 16.13 6.48 15.52
C GLN A 218 15.69 7.58 14.55
N ILE A 219 15.47 8.80 15.05
CA ILE A 219 15.11 9.96 14.20
C ILE A 219 16.20 10.22 13.16
N LEU A 220 17.49 10.19 13.56
CA LEU A 220 18.62 10.35 12.63
C LEU A 220 18.58 9.33 11.49
N SER A 221 18.38 8.06 11.85
CA SER A 221 18.31 6.97 10.88
C SER A 221 17.14 7.16 9.89
N LEU A 222 15.96 7.53 10.40
CA LEU A 222 14.76 7.74 9.58
C LEU A 222 14.91 8.95 8.66
N VAL A 223 15.48 10.07 9.14
CA VAL A 223 15.77 11.26 8.32
C VAL A 223 16.77 10.91 7.22
N ALA A 224 17.85 10.17 7.55
CA ALA A 224 18.84 9.74 6.57
C ALA A 224 18.24 8.81 5.51
N ASN A 225 17.39 7.87 5.92
CA ASN A 225 16.65 6.97 5.02
C ASN A 225 15.71 7.75 4.09
N GLN A 226 15.03 8.78 4.59
CA GLN A 226 14.14 9.59 3.77
C GLN A 226 14.91 10.41 2.70
N PHE A 227 16.08 10.98 3.04
CA PHE A 227 16.94 11.64 2.05
C PHE A 227 17.51 10.66 1.03
N THR A 228 17.88 9.44 1.48
CA THR A 228 18.36 8.37 0.61
C THR A 228 17.25 7.95 -0.38
N LEU A 229 16.02 7.80 0.09
CA LEU A 229 14.87 7.52 -0.74
C LEU A 229 14.66 8.61 -1.81
N TYR A 230 14.76 9.87 -1.41
CA TYR A 230 14.64 11.00 -2.34
C TYR A 230 15.71 10.95 -3.43
N TYR A 231 16.97 10.69 -3.05
CA TYR A 231 18.06 10.57 -3.99
C TYR A 231 17.88 9.38 -4.95
N GLN A 232 17.58 8.19 -4.43
CA GLN A 232 17.36 6.98 -5.23
C GLN A 232 16.20 7.15 -6.21
N THR A 233 15.09 7.73 -5.76
CA THR A 233 13.92 8.00 -6.63
C THR A 233 14.28 8.90 -7.80
N ARG A 234 15.10 9.94 -7.58
CA ARG A 234 15.57 10.82 -8.64
C ARG A 234 16.48 10.12 -9.64
N VAL A 235 17.47 9.37 -9.13
CA VAL A 235 18.42 8.63 -10.00
C VAL A 235 17.66 7.65 -10.88
N LEU A 236 16.78 6.83 -10.30
CA LEU A 236 15.97 5.88 -11.08
C LEU A 236 15.08 6.59 -12.10
N ARG A 237 14.54 7.77 -11.76
CA ARG A 237 13.76 8.57 -12.70
C ARG A 237 14.59 9.10 -13.85
N GLN A 238 15.83 9.55 -13.60
CA GLN A 238 16.79 10.00 -14.63
C GLN A 238 17.22 8.84 -15.53
N ASP A 239 17.33 7.63 -14.99
CA ASP A 239 17.62 6.40 -15.73
C ASP A 239 16.41 5.88 -16.55
N GLY A 240 15.28 6.62 -16.53
CA GLY A 240 14.11 6.35 -17.37
C GLY A 240 13.06 5.43 -16.76
N TYR A 241 13.19 5.04 -15.48
CA TYR A 241 12.18 4.23 -14.82
C TYR A 241 10.86 4.98 -14.65
N SER A 242 9.74 4.28 -14.86
CA SER A 242 8.41 4.82 -14.55
C SER A 242 8.15 4.84 -13.04
N SER A 243 7.21 5.68 -12.57
CA SER A 243 6.89 5.73 -11.14
C SER A 243 6.45 4.37 -10.55
N PRO A 244 5.67 3.54 -11.24
CA PRO A 244 5.39 2.18 -10.79
C PRO A 244 6.63 1.28 -10.68
N ASP A 245 7.57 1.39 -11.65
CA ASP A 245 8.80 0.60 -11.61
C ASP A 245 9.71 1.02 -10.46
N ILE A 246 9.82 2.33 -10.20
CA ILE A 246 10.56 2.89 -9.05
C ILE A 246 9.95 2.39 -7.74
N ALA A 247 8.62 2.42 -7.61
CA ALA A 247 7.92 1.94 -6.42
C ALA A 247 8.24 0.47 -6.15
N LYS A 248 8.24 -0.35 -7.21
CA LYS A 248 8.56 -1.77 -7.12
C LYS A 248 10.03 -2.02 -6.77
N GLU A 249 10.95 -1.29 -7.38
CA GLU A 249 12.40 -1.42 -7.15
C GLU A 249 12.77 -1.03 -5.70
N LEU A 250 12.18 0.05 -5.19
CA LEU A 250 12.44 0.56 -3.84
C LEU A 250 11.55 -0.10 -2.76
N GLY A 251 10.58 -0.93 -3.13
CA GLY A 251 9.65 -1.57 -2.19
C GLY A 251 8.77 -0.58 -1.43
N ILE A 252 8.34 0.51 -2.08
CA ILE A 252 7.53 1.57 -1.47
C ILE A 252 6.22 1.79 -2.21
N HIS A 253 5.25 2.38 -1.54
CA HIS A 253 3.99 2.73 -2.18
C HIS A 253 4.20 3.77 -3.32
N PRO A 254 3.53 3.62 -4.49
CA PRO A 254 3.67 4.53 -5.63
C PRO A 254 3.43 6.00 -5.30
N TYR A 255 2.56 6.30 -4.35
CA TYR A 255 2.30 7.64 -3.86
C TYR A 255 3.55 8.29 -3.23
N ARG A 256 4.34 7.54 -2.46
CA ARG A 256 5.60 8.02 -1.89
C ARG A 256 6.64 8.36 -2.97
N VAL A 257 6.64 7.64 -4.09
CA VAL A 257 7.47 7.99 -5.27
C VAL A 257 7.04 9.32 -5.85
N GLN A 258 5.74 9.53 -6.03
CA GLN A 258 5.21 10.79 -6.54
C GLN A 258 5.60 11.97 -5.64
N LEU A 259 5.37 11.85 -4.32
CA LEU A 259 5.78 12.87 -3.35
C LEU A 259 7.28 13.14 -3.37
N ALA A 260 8.12 12.09 -3.46
CA ALA A 260 9.57 12.22 -3.54
C ALA A 260 9.99 13.02 -4.78
N LEU A 261 9.40 12.74 -5.94
CA LEU A 261 9.68 13.47 -7.18
C LEU A 261 9.23 14.93 -7.10
N GLU A 262 8.05 15.21 -6.54
CA GLU A 262 7.53 16.57 -6.34
C GLU A 262 8.44 17.37 -5.38
N LYS A 263 8.80 16.79 -4.23
CA LYS A 263 9.64 17.45 -3.23
C LYS A 263 11.06 17.72 -3.73
N THR A 264 11.60 16.84 -4.56
CA THR A 264 12.98 16.93 -5.04
C THR A 264 13.13 17.65 -6.38
N TYR A 265 12.06 18.09 -7.01
CA TYR A 265 12.08 18.72 -8.33
C TYR A 265 13.09 19.87 -8.46
N ARG A 266 13.24 20.70 -7.42
CA ARG A 266 14.14 21.87 -7.40
C ARG A 266 15.54 21.58 -6.88
N TYR A 267 15.84 20.33 -6.49
CA TYR A 267 17.11 19.94 -5.93
C TYR A 267 18.00 19.27 -6.95
N THR A 268 19.29 19.48 -6.81
CA THR A 268 20.30 18.72 -7.52
C THR A 268 20.68 17.47 -6.72
N ASP A 269 21.20 16.47 -7.41
CA ASP A 269 21.69 15.24 -6.76
C ASP A 269 22.83 15.56 -5.77
N SER A 270 23.68 16.54 -6.12
CA SER A 270 24.76 17.01 -5.24
C SER A 270 24.25 17.61 -3.92
N GLU A 271 23.14 18.34 -3.96
CA GLU A 271 22.53 18.92 -2.73
C GLU A 271 21.96 17.84 -1.83
N LEU A 272 21.30 16.83 -2.40
CA LEU A 272 20.80 15.69 -1.64
C LEU A 272 21.94 14.87 -1.05
N LEU A 273 22.97 14.57 -1.83
CA LEU A 273 24.15 13.84 -1.37
C LEU A 273 24.90 14.58 -0.27
N LYS A 274 25.00 15.91 -0.32
CA LYS A 274 25.59 16.71 0.75
C LYS A 274 24.83 16.57 2.08
N LYS A 275 23.49 16.53 2.03
CA LYS A 275 22.66 16.33 3.23
C LYS A 275 22.83 14.90 3.77
N ILE A 276 22.82 13.90 2.90
CA ILE A 276 23.08 12.49 3.27
C ILE A 276 24.48 12.35 3.91
N SER A 277 25.51 12.95 3.32
CA SER A 277 26.88 12.89 3.82
C SER A 277 27.01 13.52 5.22
N LYS A 278 26.35 14.67 5.46
CA LYS A 278 26.35 15.30 6.80
C LYS A 278 25.62 14.45 7.85
N LEU A 279 24.52 13.82 7.49
CA LEU A 279 23.79 12.92 8.38
C LEU A 279 24.62 11.66 8.68
N ALA A 280 25.30 11.11 7.68
CA ALA A 280 26.21 9.97 7.86
C ALA A 280 27.41 10.33 8.73
N GLU A 281 27.97 11.53 8.59
CA GLU A 281 29.05 12.03 9.45
C GLU A 281 28.58 12.16 10.90
N LEU A 282 27.39 12.73 11.12
CA LEU A 282 26.79 12.82 12.46
C LEU A 282 26.56 11.43 13.08
N ASP A 283 26.02 10.47 12.32
CA ASP A 283 25.85 9.09 12.79
C ASP A 283 27.20 8.45 13.19
N TYR A 284 28.22 8.61 12.36
CA TYR A 284 29.57 8.11 12.64
C TYR A 284 30.16 8.76 13.90
N GLU A 285 30.15 10.10 13.99
CA GLU A 285 30.69 10.82 15.14
C GLU A 285 29.97 10.48 16.46
N SER A 286 28.66 10.22 16.37
CA SER A 286 27.89 9.77 17.53
C SER A 286 28.28 8.36 17.99
N LYS A 287 28.56 7.46 17.07
CA LYS A 287 28.94 6.06 17.36
C LYS A 287 30.34 5.97 17.98
N ILE A 288 31.26 6.85 17.60
CA ILE A 288 32.61 6.92 18.22
C ILE A 288 32.66 7.80 19.46
N GLY A 289 31.52 8.33 19.92
CA GLY A 289 31.43 9.14 21.13
C GLY A 289 32.03 10.57 21.02
N LYS A 290 32.27 11.04 19.78
CA LYS A 290 32.82 12.37 19.52
C LYS A 290 31.77 13.46 19.62
N GLN A 291 30.51 13.18 19.31
CA GLN A 291 29.39 14.11 19.33
C GLN A 291 28.12 13.48 19.88
N ASN A 292 27.33 14.25 20.63
CA ASN A 292 25.95 13.85 20.96
C ASN A 292 25.04 14.04 19.76
N VAL A 293 24.12 13.08 19.55
CA VAL A 293 23.20 13.11 18.39
C VAL A 293 22.27 14.33 18.44
N GLU A 294 21.75 14.67 19.62
CA GLU A 294 20.82 15.79 19.79
C GLU A 294 21.50 17.12 19.44
N ASP A 295 22.70 17.37 19.98
CA ASP A 295 23.49 18.56 19.68
C ASP A 295 23.88 18.61 18.18
N GLY A 296 24.25 17.46 17.62
CA GLY A 296 24.56 17.31 16.20
C GLY A 296 23.41 17.66 15.28
N PHE A 297 22.19 17.25 15.63
CA PHE A 297 21.01 17.66 14.88
C PHE A 297 20.75 19.16 14.96
N LEU A 298 20.87 19.77 16.13
CA LEU A 298 20.71 21.22 16.26
C LEU A 298 21.74 21.97 15.39
N LEU A 299 22.99 21.53 15.38
CA LEU A 299 24.03 22.11 14.50
C LEU A 299 23.67 21.87 13.02
N PHE A 300 23.17 20.70 12.66
CA PHE A 300 22.73 20.40 11.30
C PHE A 300 21.60 21.34 10.85
N PHE A 301 20.59 21.59 11.69
CA PHE A 301 19.50 22.51 11.37
C PHE A 301 19.96 23.97 11.28
N LEU A 302 20.89 24.39 12.12
CA LEU A 302 21.44 25.75 12.06
C LEU A 302 22.30 25.99 10.80
N ALA A 303 22.87 24.92 10.23
CA ALA A 303 23.68 24.96 9.02
C ALA A 303 22.89 24.78 7.70
N LEU A 304 21.56 24.71 7.77
CA LEU A 304 20.66 24.61 6.58
C LEU A 304 20.72 25.85 5.68
#